data_9f9918c050775bbfa8baaa749067aac6
#
_entry.id   9f9918c050775bbfa8baaa749067aac6
#
_cell.length_a   1.000
_cell.length_b   1.000
_cell.length_c   1.000
_cell.angle_alpha   90.00
_cell.angle_beta   90.00
_cell.angle_gamma   90.00
#
_symmetry.space_group_name_H-M   'P 1'
#
loop_
_entity.id
_entity.type
_entity.pdbx_description
1 polymer ?
#
loop_
_entity_poly.entity_id
_entity_poly.type
_entity_poly.pdbx_seq_one_letter_code
_entity_poly.pdbx_strand_id
1 'polypeptide(L)'
;IEHSFLFENLSEVWRDDTPLTAEDILELDRYCRGRGIELVPAIASFGHLYKILRTKSFRHLCEMPELAEKPFGFVDRMNHHTLDVSNPDSLYFIKGLMEEYMELFSSHKFNICAEETFDLGKGGSRKLAKEKGVHRLYVDFIKELCTFLKEHNRQPMFWGDIISECPELLKELPEGTICLSWGYGADESGESVRRIAAAGAVQYCCPGVSGWNQLVNQIDVSYQNIKRMCHYARECGAAGILNTDWGDFGHVNHPDFGITGMIYGAAFSWGSEVPEYEELNRQISFLEFRDRSERIVSIIEKISRTWIFKWHDAVNFMEGHGGVKDSAELSGLPEAVKGLEACARELYSILPELDSAGKACVPPYLMAIDGMILLQKLGALVSAREHCYAPLLPIKAADLAV
;
A
#
# COMPACT_ATOMS: atom_id res chain seq x y z
N ILE A 1 9.83 3.20 3.28
CA ILE A 1 9.58 3.45 4.71
C ILE A 1 9.18 4.91 4.86
N GLU A 2 7.89 5.17 4.81
CA GLU A 2 7.33 6.50 4.96
C GLU A 2 7.45 6.93 6.42
N HIS A 3 8.24 7.96 6.72
CA HIS A 3 8.39 8.54 8.06
C HIS A 3 8.73 7.55 9.20
N SER A 4 9.36 6.43 8.89
CA SER A 4 9.66 5.39 9.89
C SER A 4 11.12 5.39 10.33
N PHE A 5 11.91 6.37 9.87
CA PHE A 5 13.33 6.51 10.21
C PHE A 5 13.58 7.77 11.07
N LEU A 6 14.50 7.65 12.02
CA LEU A 6 14.91 8.73 12.91
C LEU A 6 15.94 9.63 12.22
N PHE A 7 15.47 10.61 11.45
CA PHE A 7 16.32 11.64 10.87
C PHE A 7 16.81 12.62 11.93
N GLU A 8 18.03 13.10 11.80
CA GLU A 8 18.70 13.98 12.77
C GLU A 8 17.87 15.23 13.11
N ASN A 9 17.25 15.84 12.09
CA ASN A 9 16.54 17.12 12.24
C ASN A 9 15.01 17.00 12.25
N LEU A 10 14.44 15.81 12.41
CA LEU A 10 12.99 15.57 12.42
C LEU A 10 12.43 15.14 13.78
N SER A 11 13.03 15.57 14.89
CA SER A 11 12.61 15.18 16.24
C SER A 11 11.14 15.49 16.57
N GLU A 12 10.54 16.52 15.95
CA GLU A 12 9.12 16.86 16.13
C GLU A 12 8.16 15.81 15.56
N VAL A 13 8.63 15.00 14.61
CA VAL A 13 7.83 13.98 13.92
C VAL A 13 7.59 12.75 14.80
N TRP A 14 8.51 12.46 15.73
CA TRP A 14 8.59 11.19 16.47
C TRP A 14 8.21 11.31 17.95
N ARG A 15 7.21 12.08 18.29
CA ARG A 15 6.85 12.35 19.69
C ARG A 15 6.42 11.10 20.46
N ASP A 16 5.69 10.20 19.82
CA ASP A 16 5.04 9.06 20.47
C ASP A 16 5.28 7.73 19.72
N ASP A 17 6.13 7.72 18.69
CA ASP A 17 6.46 6.55 17.87
C ASP A 17 7.88 6.05 18.19
N THR A 18 8.17 4.82 17.80
CA THR A 18 9.51 4.23 17.84
C THR A 18 10.05 4.10 16.41
N PRO A 19 10.75 5.13 15.87
CA PRO A 19 11.31 5.06 14.52
C PRO A 19 12.49 4.09 14.47
N LEU A 20 12.79 3.58 13.27
CA LEU A 20 14.03 2.84 13.02
C LEU A 20 15.23 3.78 13.13
N THR A 21 16.27 3.31 13.79
CA THR A 21 17.55 4.02 13.92
C THR A 21 18.49 3.71 12.75
N ALA A 22 19.59 4.43 12.64
CA ALA A 22 20.65 4.14 11.67
C ALA A 22 21.23 2.74 11.90
N GLU A 23 21.41 2.33 13.15
CA GLU A 23 21.89 0.99 13.51
C GLU A 23 20.92 -0.10 13.03
N ASP A 24 19.60 0.10 13.22
CA ASP A 24 18.58 -0.86 12.76
C ASP A 24 18.64 -1.04 11.23
N ILE A 25 18.76 0.06 10.49
CA ILE A 25 18.87 0.01 9.02
C ILE A 25 20.15 -0.70 8.57
N LEU A 26 21.29 -0.38 9.16
CA LEU A 26 22.57 -1.04 8.84
C LEU A 26 22.54 -2.53 9.16
N GLU A 27 21.85 -2.93 10.24
CA GLU A 27 21.66 -4.35 10.57
C GLU A 27 20.75 -5.04 9.54
N LEU A 28 19.64 -4.42 9.17
CA LEU A 28 18.72 -4.92 8.15
C LEU A 28 19.40 -5.05 6.77
N ASP A 29 20.17 -4.06 6.34
CA ASP A 29 20.91 -4.11 5.07
C ASP A 29 21.89 -5.28 5.06
N ARG A 30 22.66 -5.45 6.14
CA ARG A 30 23.60 -6.58 6.30
C ARG A 30 22.88 -7.93 6.29
N TYR A 31 21.74 -8.02 6.98
CA TYR A 31 20.92 -9.23 7.04
C TYR A 31 20.38 -9.61 5.66
N CYS A 32 19.83 -8.64 4.94
CA CYS A 32 19.31 -8.84 3.58
C CYS A 32 20.43 -9.26 2.61
N ARG A 33 21.57 -8.57 2.59
CA ARG A 33 22.72 -8.91 1.76
C ARG A 33 23.22 -10.32 1.99
N GLY A 34 23.30 -10.74 3.26
CA GLY A 34 23.68 -12.11 3.63
C GLY A 34 22.77 -13.20 3.07
N ARG A 35 21.59 -12.82 2.56
CA ARG A 35 20.57 -13.70 1.95
C ARG A 35 20.40 -13.48 0.45
N GLY A 36 21.26 -12.66 -0.17
CA GLY A 36 21.13 -12.32 -1.58
C GLY A 36 19.95 -11.37 -1.88
N ILE A 37 19.48 -10.63 -0.88
CA ILE A 37 18.40 -9.65 -1.01
C ILE A 37 18.98 -8.24 -0.98
N GLU A 38 18.60 -7.40 -1.95
CA GLU A 38 18.95 -5.99 -2.00
C GLU A 38 17.87 -5.18 -1.24
N LEU A 39 18.25 -4.51 -0.16
CA LEU A 39 17.37 -3.58 0.56
C LEU A 39 17.44 -2.21 -0.11
N VAL A 40 16.36 -1.80 -0.78
CA VAL A 40 16.29 -0.53 -1.51
C VAL A 40 15.64 0.54 -0.63
N PRO A 41 16.31 1.69 -0.37
CA PRO A 41 15.72 2.80 0.35
C PRO A 41 14.56 3.42 -0.42
N ALA A 42 13.53 3.85 0.32
CA ALA A 42 12.39 4.59 -0.20
C ALA A 42 12.03 5.73 0.77
N ILE A 43 11.79 6.93 0.25
CA ILE A 43 11.39 8.09 1.02
C ILE A 43 10.26 8.84 0.30
N ALA A 44 9.19 9.17 1.00
CA ALA A 44 8.20 10.10 0.49
C ALA A 44 8.86 11.47 0.30
N SER A 45 8.95 11.95 -0.93
CA SER A 45 9.69 13.16 -1.26
C SER A 45 8.81 14.30 -1.77
N PHE A 46 7.53 14.04 -2.04
CA PHE A 46 6.64 15.00 -2.67
C PHE A 46 5.23 14.99 -2.07
N GLY A 47 4.46 13.90 -2.26
CA GLY A 47 3.19 13.63 -1.58
C GLY A 47 3.40 12.93 -0.23
N HIS A 48 2.33 12.71 0.51
CA HIS A 48 2.29 11.92 1.76
C HIS A 48 3.23 12.39 2.89
N LEU A 49 3.51 13.68 2.98
CA LEU A 49 4.39 14.24 4.01
C LEU A 49 3.63 14.71 5.26
N TYR A 50 2.49 14.07 5.60
CA TYR A 50 1.61 14.47 6.70
C TYR A 50 2.34 14.67 8.03
N LYS A 51 3.16 13.70 8.47
CA LYS A 51 3.84 13.77 9.76
C LYS A 51 4.85 14.91 9.83
N ILE A 52 5.49 15.25 8.72
CA ILE A 52 6.49 16.31 8.62
C ILE A 52 5.82 17.69 8.47
N LEU A 53 5.00 17.86 7.44
CA LEU A 53 4.46 19.16 7.05
C LEU A 53 3.41 19.72 8.02
N ARG A 54 2.86 18.89 8.94
CA ARG A 54 1.98 19.37 10.02
C ARG A 54 2.73 19.99 11.20
N THR A 55 4.05 19.84 11.28
CA THR A 55 4.85 20.38 12.39
C THR A 55 5.08 21.87 12.25
N LYS A 56 5.38 22.55 13.36
CA LYS A 56 5.65 24.00 13.34
C LYS A 56 6.89 24.36 12.53
N SER A 57 7.92 23.51 12.58
CA SER A 57 9.18 23.76 11.91
C SER A 57 9.09 23.60 10.39
N PHE A 58 8.21 22.72 9.89
CA PHE A 58 8.20 22.36 8.47
C PHE A 58 6.91 22.74 7.72
N ARG A 59 5.87 23.23 8.39
CA ARG A 59 4.61 23.62 7.73
C ARG A 59 4.76 24.67 6.63
N HIS A 60 5.80 25.49 6.69
CA HIS A 60 6.10 26.50 5.67
C HIS A 60 6.53 25.90 4.33
N LEU A 61 6.85 24.61 4.30
CA LEU A 61 7.16 23.83 3.10
C LEU A 61 5.90 23.14 2.51
N CYS A 62 4.75 23.24 3.18
CA CYS A 62 3.51 22.62 2.72
C CYS A 62 2.88 23.45 1.60
N GLU A 63 2.40 22.80 0.55
CA GLU A 63 1.67 23.43 -0.56
C GLU A 63 0.46 24.24 -0.06
N MET A 64 -0.23 23.73 0.98
CA MET A 64 -1.38 24.38 1.63
C MET A 64 -1.13 24.54 3.14
N PRO A 65 -0.27 25.47 3.57
CA PRO A 65 0.16 25.60 4.97
C PRO A 65 -0.99 25.93 5.93
N GLU A 66 -2.07 26.54 5.45
CA GLU A 66 -3.29 26.81 6.23
C GLU A 66 -4.04 25.54 6.64
N LEU A 67 -3.82 24.42 5.97
CA LEU A 67 -4.38 23.11 6.30
C LEU A 67 -3.44 22.27 7.19
N ALA A 68 -2.17 22.62 7.29
CA ALA A 68 -1.15 21.82 7.95
C ALA A 68 -1.46 21.50 9.43
N GLU A 69 -2.11 22.42 10.16
CA GLU A 69 -2.45 22.25 11.57
C GLU A 69 -3.81 21.54 11.81
N LYS A 70 -4.59 21.29 10.76
CA LYS A 70 -5.85 20.58 10.91
C LYS A 70 -5.59 19.14 11.32
N PRO A 71 -6.32 18.60 12.30
CA PRO A 71 -6.28 17.17 12.56
C PRO A 71 -6.99 16.46 11.40
N PHE A 72 -6.24 15.78 10.56
CA PHE A 72 -6.79 14.93 9.52
C PHE A 72 -6.92 13.49 10.02
N GLY A 73 -8.01 12.85 9.63
CA GLY A 73 -8.19 11.42 9.74
C GLY A 73 -7.36 10.65 8.69
N PHE A 74 -7.62 9.37 8.58
CA PHE A 74 -6.92 8.53 7.61
C PHE A 74 -7.15 8.97 6.16
N VAL A 75 -8.40 9.31 5.81
CA VAL A 75 -8.79 9.69 4.45
C VAL A 75 -8.16 11.04 4.06
N ASP A 76 -8.32 12.06 4.90
CA ASP A 76 -7.85 13.41 4.57
C ASP A 76 -6.31 13.47 4.47
N ARG A 77 -5.58 12.77 5.36
CA ARG A 77 -4.12 12.76 5.30
C ARG A 77 -3.54 12.09 4.06
N MET A 78 -4.28 11.15 3.45
CA MET A 78 -3.88 10.55 2.17
C MET A 78 -3.97 11.55 1.02
N ASN A 79 -4.91 12.51 1.09
CA ASN A 79 -5.20 13.47 0.04
C ASN A 79 -4.44 14.81 0.17
N HIS A 80 -3.71 15.02 1.27
CA HIS A 80 -3.11 16.31 1.59
C HIS A 80 -1.62 16.18 1.96
N HIS A 81 -0.99 17.32 2.28
CA HIS A 81 0.40 17.42 2.70
C HIS A 81 1.41 17.12 1.58
N THR A 82 1.14 17.70 0.41
CA THR A 82 2.09 17.81 -0.70
C THR A 82 3.09 18.93 -0.40
N LEU A 83 4.34 18.76 -0.80
CA LEU A 83 5.40 19.74 -0.67
C LEU A 83 5.21 20.90 -1.66
N ASP A 84 5.46 22.13 -1.24
CA ASP A 84 5.43 23.33 -2.11
C ASP A 84 6.69 23.40 -2.97
N VAL A 85 6.58 23.06 -4.23
CA VAL A 85 7.70 23.09 -5.18
C VAL A 85 8.11 24.52 -5.61
N SER A 86 7.30 25.54 -5.29
CA SER A 86 7.66 26.94 -5.54
C SER A 86 8.56 27.52 -4.44
N ASN A 87 8.65 26.83 -3.30
CA ASN A 87 9.54 27.18 -2.20
C ASN A 87 10.92 26.53 -2.42
N PRO A 88 12.01 27.29 -2.59
CA PRO A 88 13.34 26.72 -2.82
C PRO A 88 13.85 25.88 -1.65
N ASP A 89 13.38 26.14 -0.42
CA ASP A 89 13.77 25.37 0.76
C ASP A 89 13.20 23.93 0.71
N SER A 90 12.14 23.69 -0.05
CA SER A 90 11.55 22.36 -0.23
C SER A 90 12.53 21.36 -0.85
N LEU A 91 13.19 21.78 -1.93
CA LEU A 91 14.16 20.93 -2.62
C LEU A 91 15.40 20.69 -1.74
N TYR A 92 15.89 21.75 -1.06
CA TYR A 92 17.01 21.63 -0.14
C TYR A 92 16.70 20.66 1.01
N PHE A 93 15.52 20.78 1.60
CA PHE A 93 15.07 19.92 2.69
C PHE A 93 15.05 18.42 2.28
N ILE A 94 14.42 18.11 1.16
CA ILE A 94 14.33 16.72 0.69
C ILE A 94 15.71 16.16 0.33
N LYS A 95 16.56 16.93 -0.34
CA LYS A 95 17.93 16.50 -0.65
C LYS A 95 18.73 16.18 0.61
N GLY A 96 18.56 16.98 1.69
CA GLY A 96 19.20 16.69 2.98
C GLY A 96 18.74 15.37 3.61
N LEU A 97 17.43 15.04 3.56
CA LEU A 97 16.93 13.75 4.02
C LEU A 97 17.47 12.60 3.17
N MET A 98 17.56 12.80 1.87
CA MET A 98 18.09 11.79 0.96
C MET A 98 19.57 11.50 1.22
N GLU A 99 20.39 12.52 1.46
CA GLU A 99 21.82 12.37 1.81
C GLU A 99 22.00 11.54 3.08
N GLU A 100 21.32 11.91 4.16
CA GLU A 100 21.40 11.18 5.43
C GLU A 100 20.98 9.71 5.27
N TYR A 101 19.89 9.45 4.54
CA TYR A 101 19.32 8.11 4.45
C TYR A 101 20.07 7.19 3.49
N MET A 102 20.56 7.70 2.35
CA MET A 102 21.20 6.85 1.34
C MET A 102 22.52 6.22 1.79
N GLU A 103 23.22 6.83 2.76
CA GLU A 103 24.50 6.32 3.27
C GLU A 103 24.34 5.02 4.08
N LEU A 104 23.12 4.71 4.51
CA LEU A 104 22.81 3.52 5.32
C LEU A 104 22.57 2.26 4.49
N PHE A 105 22.50 2.38 3.17
CA PHE A 105 22.15 1.27 2.27
C PHE A 105 23.27 0.93 1.29
N SER A 106 23.48 -0.36 1.12
CA SER A 106 24.39 -0.87 0.09
C SER A 106 23.79 -0.85 -1.33
N SER A 107 22.48 -0.70 -1.46
CA SER A 107 21.78 -0.60 -2.75
C SER A 107 22.21 0.61 -3.55
N HIS A 108 22.41 0.42 -4.86
CA HIS A 108 22.58 1.53 -5.79
C HIS A 108 21.25 2.15 -6.25
N LYS A 109 20.11 1.54 -5.93
CA LYS A 109 18.77 2.07 -6.23
C LYS A 109 18.28 2.93 -5.07
N PHE A 110 17.45 3.92 -5.40
CA PHE A 110 16.77 4.76 -4.41
C PHE A 110 15.40 5.16 -4.94
N ASN A 111 14.33 4.84 -4.20
CA ASN A 111 12.98 5.22 -4.55
C ASN A 111 12.61 6.55 -3.89
N ILE A 112 12.39 7.60 -4.71
CA ILE A 112 11.91 8.91 -4.23
C ILE A 112 10.40 8.95 -4.01
N CYS A 113 9.70 7.85 -4.23
CA CYS A 113 8.24 7.75 -4.18
C CYS A 113 7.56 8.76 -5.14
N ALA A 114 7.18 9.95 -4.69
CA ALA A 114 6.66 11.07 -5.49
C ALA A 114 5.28 10.84 -6.13
N GLU A 115 4.49 9.87 -5.63
CA GLU A 115 3.12 9.60 -6.03
C GLU A 115 2.12 10.59 -5.41
N GLU A 116 0.91 10.61 -5.96
CA GLU A 116 -0.32 11.17 -5.38
C GLU A 116 -0.16 12.61 -4.83
N THR A 117 0.47 13.48 -5.61
CA THR A 117 0.69 14.90 -5.24
C THR A 117 -0.58 15.73 -5.41
N PHE A 118 -1.67 15.33 -4.73
CA PHE A 118 -3.02 15.85 -4.94
C PHE A 118 -3.18 17.36 -4.73
N ASP A 119 -2.37 17.97 -3.84
CA ASP A 119 -2.43 19.40 -3.58
C ASP A 119 -1.60 20.26 -4.54
N LEU A 120 -0.77 19.67 -5.38
CA LEU A 120 0.13 20.41 -6.28
C LEU A 120 -0.63 21.42 -7.15
N GLY A 121 -0.20 22.67 -7.11
CA GLY A 121 -0.83 23.76 -7.84
C GLY A 121 -2.08 24.35 -7.18
N LYS A 122 -2.44 23.94 -5.96
CA LYS A 122 -3.64 24.44 -5.27
C LYS A 122 -3.33 25.55 -4.25
N GLY A 123 -2.11 25.61 -3.74
CA GLY A 123 -1.65 26.54 -2.71
C GLY A 123 -0.51 27.46 -3.15
N GLY A 124 0.67 27.29 -2.57
CA GLY A 124 1.85 28.10 -2.82
C GLY A 124 2.30 28.09 -4.28
N SER A 125 2.30 26.94 -4.92
CA SER A 125 2.69 26.78 -6.33
C SER A 125 1.58 27.15 -7.33
N ARG A 126 0.40 27.59 -6.90
CA ARG A 126 -0.77 27.89 -7.76
C ARG A 126 -0.46 28.82 -8.93
N LYS A 127 0.31 29.88 -8.70
CA LYS A 127 0.67 30.82 -9.75
C LYS A 127 1.55 30.15 -10.81
N LEU A 128 2.54 29.42 -10.36
CA LEU A 128 3.48 28.69 -11.22
C LEU A 128 2.77 27.58 -12.01
N ALA A 129 1.80 26.89 -11.37
CA ALA A 129 0.97 25.88 -12.02
C ALA A 129 0.10 26.47 -13.15
N LYS A 130 -0.44 27.69 -12.96
CA LYS A 130 -1.19 28.39 -14.02
C LYS A 130 -0.30 28.81 -15.21
N GLU A 131 0.96 29.11 -14.96
CA GLU A 131 1.91 29.54 -15.98
C GLU A 131 2.49 28.35 -16.75
N LYS A 132 2.87 27.28 -16.08
CA LYS A 132 3.62 26.16 -16.64
C LYS A 132 2.80 24.86 -16.81
N GLY A 133 1.72 24.70 -16.08
CA GLY A 133 0.97 23.45 -15.94
C GLY A 133 1.49 22.57 -14.80
N VAL A 134 0.58 21.80 -14.19
CA VAL A 134 0.87 20.93 -13.02
C VAL A 134 1.88 19.84 -13.36
N HIS A 135 1.70 19.15 -14.48
CA HIS A 135 2.62 18.09 -14.92
C HIS A 135 4.05 18.62 -15.15
N ARG A 136 4.19 19.86 -15.64
CA ARG A 136 5.51 20.48 -15.80
C ARG A 136 6.19 20.73 -14.45
N LEU A 137 5.44 21.21 -13.44
CA LEU A 137 5.97 21.39 -12.09
C LEU A 137 6.40 20.08 -11.46
N TYR A 138 5.57 19.04 -11.63
CA TYR A 138 5.88 17.69 -11.16
C TYR A 138 7.19 17.19 -11.76
N VAL A 139 7.32 17.22 -13.08
CA VAL A 139 8.51 16.71 -13.76
C VAL A 139 9.75 17.53 -13.47
N ASP A 140 9.65 18.86 -13.39
CA ASP A 140 10.77 19.72 -13.03
C ASP A 140 11.31 19.36 -11.64
N PHE A 141 10.43 19.11 -10.67
CA PHE A 141 10.83 18.76 -9.31
C PHE A 141 11.46 17.35 -9.21
N ILE A 142 10.82 16.32 -9.76
CA ILE A 142 11.39 14.97 -9.71
C ILE A 142 12.70 14.85 -10.50
N LYS A 143 12.85 15.64 -11.58
CA LYS A 143 14.10 15.71 -12.35
C LYS A 143 15.27 16.18 -11.49
N GLU A 144 15.05 17.21 -10.65
CA GLU A 144 16.07 17.70 -9.72
C GLU A 144 16.48 16.62 -8.70
N LEU A 145 15.51 15.87 -8.16
CA LEU A 145 15.79 14.79 -7.22
C LEU A 145 16.50 13.61 -7.91
N CYS A 146 16.05 13.23 -9.11
CA CYS A 146 16.69 12.16 -9.88
C CYS A 146 18.12 12.53 -10.30
N THR A 147 18.36 13.79 -10.69
CA THR A 147 19.70 14.28 -11.04
C THR A 147 20.62 14.23 -9.83
N PHE A 148 20.15 14.70 -8.68
CA PHE A 148 20.87 14.64 -7.42
C PHE A 148 21.27 13.20 -7.05
N LEU A 149 20.37 12.23 -7.17
CA LEU A 149 20.69 10.80 -6.95
C LEU A 149 21.77 10.28 -7.91
N LYS A 150 21.69 10.66 -9.18
CA LYS A 150 22.71 10.27 -10.18
C LYS A 150 24.10 10.83 -9.84
N GLU A 151 24.17 12.08 -9.36
CA GLU A 151 25.41 12.70 -8.89
C GLU A 151 26.02 11.94 -7.69
N HIS A 152 25.18 11.29 -6.88
CA HIS A 152 25.57 10.42 -5.76
C HIS A 152 25.71 8.94 -6.15
N ASN A 153 25.79 8.62 -7.45
CA ASN A 153 25.92 7.26 -7.98
C ASN A 153 24.75 6.34 -7.58
N ARG A 154 23.54 6.90 -7.41
CA ARG A 154 22.31 6.14 -7.16
C ARG A 154 21.46 6.11 -8.42
N GLN A 155 20.75 5.01 -8.63
CA GLN A 155 19.76 4.85 -9.69
C GLN A 155 18.38 5.26 -9.15
N PRO A 156 17.78 6.35 -9.66
CA PRO A 156 16.49 6.83 -9.19
C PRO A 156 15.35 5.87 -9.56
N MET A 157 14.39 5.76 -8.66
CA MET A 157 13.09 5.12 -8.87
C MET A 157 11.99 6.05 -8.39
N PHE A 158 10.81 6.02 -9.02
CA PHE A 158 9.64 6.79 -8.59
C PHE A 158 8.33 6.11 -9.06
N TRP A 159 7.21 6.39 -8.37
CA TRP A 159 5.91 5.85 -8.74
C TRP A 159 5.33 6.57 -9.96
N GLY A 160 4.78 5.81 -10.88
CA GLY A 160 4.45 6.26 -12.24
C GLY A 160 3.02 6.74 -12.47
N ASP A 161 2.21 6.96 -11.44
CA ASP A 161 0.82 7.40 -11.55
C ASP A 161 0.69 8.72 -12.33
N ILE A 162 1.35 9.77 -11.87
CA ILE A 162 1.26 11.12 -12.47
C ILE A 162 1.91 11.15 -13.85
N ILE A 163 3.10 10.57 -14.00
CA ILE A 163 3.84 10.60 -15.28
C ILE A 163 3.14 9.78 -16.36
N SER A 164 2.30 8.81 -16.01
CA SER A 164 1.51 8.04 -16.98
C SER A 164 0.50 8.91 -17.76
N GLU A 165 0.16 10.10 -17.24
CA GLU A 165 -0.70 11.08 -17.93
C GLU A 165 0.08 11.93 -18.95
N CYS A 166 1.41 12.04 -18.79
CA CYS A 166 2.31 12.82 -19.66
C CYS A 166 3.62 12.06 -19.95
N PRO A 167 3.55 10.84 -20.50
CA PRO A 167 4.71 9.94 -20.62
C PRO A 167 5.81 10.48 -21.53
N GLU A 168 5.52 11.43 -22.43
CA GLU A 168 6.51 12.11 -23.27
C GLU A 168 7.55 12.90 -22.45
N LEU A 169 7.22 13.27 -21.21
CA LEU A 169 8.13 13.98 -20.33
C LEU A 169 9.16 13.05 -19.64
N LEU A 170 8.97 11.74 -19.68
CA LEU A 170 9.93 10.75 -19.13
C LEU A 170 11.34 10.90 -19.73
N LYS A 171 11.44 11.27 -21.02
CA LYS A 171 12.72 11.50 -21.70
C LYS A 171 13.55 12.65 -21.13
N GLU A 172 12.96 13.49 -20.30
CA GLU A 172 13.65 14.61 -19.65
C GLU A 172 14.31 14.22 -18.33
N LEU A 173 13.94 13.07 -17.79
CA LEU A 173 14.58 12.51 -16.61
C LEU A 173 15.95 11.91 -16.95
N PRO A 174 16.88 11.83 -15.98
CA PRO A 174 18.18 11.20 -16.19
C PRO A 174 18.05 9.76 -16.71
N GLU A 175 18.95 9.39 -17.62
CA GLU A 175 18.98 8.05 -18.20
C GLU A 175 19.06 6.97 -17.12
N GLY A 176 18.29 5.88 -17.29
CA GLY A 176 18.23 4.77 -16.36
C GLY A 176 17.37 5.03 -15.12
N THR A 177 16.62 6.15 -15.07
CA THR A 177 15.57 6.33 -14.06
C THR A 177 14.49 5.27 -14.24
N ILE A 178 14.10 4.59 -13.16
CA ILE A 178 13.10 3.52 -13.17
C ILE A 178 11.74 4.08 -12.80
N CYS A 179 10.76 3.91 -13.69
CA CYS A 179 9.37 4.20 -13.43
C CYS A 179 8.67 2.96 -12.83
N LEU A 180 8.00 3.12 -11.69
CA LEU A 180 7.25 2.07 -11.01
C LEU A 180 5.78 2.17 -11.41
N SER A 181 5.39 1.36 -12.40
CA SER A 181 4.04 1.35 -12.98
C SER A 181 3.13 0.45 -12.15
N TRP A 182 2.32 1.06 -11.28
CA TRP A 182 1.43 0.32 -10.40
C TRP A 182 -0.01 0.25 -10.90
N GLY A 183 -0.72 -0.80 -10.48
CA GLY A 183 -2.14 -1.01 -10.73
C GLY A 183 -2.60 -2.27 -10.00
N TYR A 184 -3.75 -2.20 -9.32
CA TYR A 184 -4.14 -3.20 -8.31
C TYR A 184 -5.48 -3.90 -8.61
N GLY A 185 -6.18 -3.51 -9.67
CA GLY A 185 -7.44 -4.14 -10.05
C GLY A 185 -7.28 -5.58 -10.52
N ALA A 186 -8.21 -6.46 -10.18
CA ALA A 186 -8.26 -7.80 -10.74
C ALA A 186 -8.43 -7.79 -12.27
N ASP A 187 -9.00 -6.71 -12.81
CA ASP A 187 -9.25 -6.44 -14.22
C ASP A 187 -8.29 -5.41 -14.83
N GLU A 188 -7.14 -5.15 -14.19
CA GLU A 188 -6.14 -4.18 -14.64
C GLU A 188 -5.87 -4.30 -16.13
N SER A 189 -5.94 -3.15 -16.85
CA SER A 189 -5.86 -3.12 -18.30
C SER A 189 -4.44 -3.13 -18.86
N GLY A 190 -3.46 -2.70 -18.06
CA GLY A 190 -2.07 -2.50 -18.47
C GLY A 190 -1.85 -1.29 -19.38
N GLU A 191 -2.82 -0.39 -19.49
CA GLU A 191 -2.70 0.80 -20.38
C GLU A 191 -1.55 1.71 -19.94
N SER A 192 -1.42 1.98 -18.65
CA SER A 192 -0.30 2.76 -18.08
C SER A 192 1.05 2.13 -18.41
N VAL A 193 1.18 0.81 -18.23
CA VAL A 193 2.40 0.06 -18.54
C VAL A 193 2.79 0.22 -20.02
N ARG A 194 1.81 0.11 -20.94
CA ARG A 194 2.07 0.26 -22.39
C ARG A 194 2.44 1.69 -22.77
N ARG A 195 1.80 2.70 -22.16
CA ARG A 195 2.14 4.12 -22.41
C ARG A 195 3.59 4.43 -22.00
N ILE A 196 3.99 3.97 -20.82
CA ILE A 196 5.34 4.18 -20.29
C ILE A 196 6.38 3.42 -21.15
N ALA A 197 6.08 2.19 -21.58
CA ALA A 197 6.93 1.45 -22.49
C ALA A 197 7.08 2.14 -23.84
N ALA A 198 5.99 2.66 -24.41
CA ALA A 198 6.01 3.40 -25.68
C ALA A 198 6.85 4.68 -25.61
N ALA A 199 6.98 5.30 -24.44
CA ALA A 199 7.87 6.43 -24.20
C ALA A 199 9.37 6.02 -24.09
N GLY A 200 9.68 4.72 -24.10
CA GLY A 200 11.04 4.20 -24.02
C GLY A 200 11.66 4.21 -22.62
N ALA A 201 10.86 4.34 -21.57
CA ALA A 201 11.35 4.37 -20.21
C ALA A 201 11.67 2.97 -19.66
N VAL A 202 12.65 2.90 -18.78
CA VAL A 202 12.86 1.73 -17.93
C VAL A 202 11.74 1.67 -16.88
N GLN A 203 11.04 0.54 -16.79
CA GLN A 203 9.96 0.41 -15.82
C GLN A 203 9.97 -0.92 -15.09
N TYR A 204 9.42 -0.93 -13.86
CA TYR A 204 8.96 -2.12 -13.17
C TYR A 204 7.43 -2.10 -13.14
N CYS A 205 6.81 -3.26 -13.30
CA CYS A 205 5.38 -3.41 -13.10
C CYS A 205 5.11 -3.77 -11.63
N CYS A 206 4.18 -3.05 -11.00
CA CYS A 206 3.96 -3.12 -9.57
C CYS A 206 2.53 -3.60 -9.27
N PRO A 207 2.29 -4.93 -9.24
CA PRO A 207 1.05 -5.50 -8.71
C PRO A 207 0.99 -5.42 -7.19
N GLY A 208 -0.14 -5.85 -6.60
CA GLY A 208 -0.30 -5.86 -5.16
C GLY A 208 -0.96 -7.10 -4.59
N VAL A 209 -0.67 -7.38 -3.32
CA VAL A 209 -1.22 -8.54 -2.59
C VAL A 209 -2.60 -8.26 -1.98
N SER A 210 -3.19 -7.11 -2.25
CA SER A 210 -4.56 -6.71 -1.86
C SER A 210 -4.84 -6.84 -0.35
N GLY A 211 -3.87 -6.40 0.49
CA GLY A 211 -3.96 -6.41 1.95
C GLY A 211 -4.45 -5.10 2.56
N TRP A 212 -4.24 -3.95 1.89
CA TRP A 212 -4.64 -2.64 2.41
C TRP A 212 -6.15 -2.50 2.58
N ASN A 213 -6.55 -1.90 3.69
CA ASN A 213 -7.96 -1.75 4.08
C ASN A 213 -8.74 -3.07 4.24
N GLN A 214 -8.03 -4.20 4.39
CA GLN A 214 -8.60 -5.52 4.57
C GLN A 214 -8.09 -6.12 5.89
N LEU A 215 -8.95 -6.91 6.59
CA LEU A 215 -8.48 -7.72 7.70
C LEU A 215 -7.85 -9.03 7.23
N VAL A 216 -8.19 -9.48 6.03
CA VAL A 216 -7.59 -10.64 5.35
C VAL A 216 -7.41 -10.29 3.89
N ASN A 217 -6.22 -10.54 3.33
CA ASN A 217 -5.90 -10.23 1.94
C ASN A 217 -6.87 -10.90 0.95
N GLN A 218 -7.23 -10.18 -0.11
CA GLN A 218 -8.12 -10.68 -1.16
C GLN A 218 -7.35 -11.59 -2.11
N ILE A 219 -7.43 -12.89 -1.87
CA ILE A 219 -6.59 -13.92 -2.54
C ILE A 219 -6.83 -13.97 -4.06
N ASP A 220 -8.08 -13.95 -4.47
CA ASP A 220 -8.47 -14.00 -5.88
C ASP A 220 -8.10 -12.72 -6.64
N VAL A 221 -8.32 -11.56 -6.01
CA VAL A 221 -7.92 -10.25 -6.58
C VAL A 221 -6.40 -10.20 -6.74
N SER A 222 -5.64 -10.60 -5.71
CA SER A 222 -4.17 -10.71 -5.78
C SER A 222 -3.71 -11.58 -6.94
N TYR A 223 -4.27 -12.79 -7.06
CA TYR A 223 -3.89 -13.70 -8.13
C TYR A 223 -4.12 -13.10 -9.52
N GLN A 224 -5.33 -12.57 -9.77
CA GLN A 224 -5.67 -12.00 -11.08
C GLN A 224 -4.82 -10.78 -11.41
N ASN A 225 -4.65 -9.88 -10.46
CA ASN A 225 -3.83 -8.68 -10.61
C ASN A 225 -2.37 -9.02 -10.92
N ILE A 226 -1.75 -9.85 -10.09
CA ILE A 226 -0.34 -10.24 -10.23
C ILE A 226 -0.10 -10.96 -11.56
N LYS A 227 -0.99 -11.91 -11.93
CA LYS A 227 -0.93 -12.62 -13.21
C LYS A 227 -0.93 -11.65 -14.40
N ARG A 228 -1.85 -10.66 -14.39
CA ARG A 228 -1.97 -9.65 -15.45
C ARG A 228 -0.75 -8.73 -15.50
N MET A 229 -0.34 -8.18 -14.38
CA MET A 229 0.78 -7.26 -14.32
C MET A 229 2.10 -7.92 -14.74
N CYS A 230 2.32 -9.19 -14.36
CA CYS A 230 3.47 -9.97 -14.85
C CYS A 230 3.38 -10.26 -16.35
N HIS A 231 2.16 -10.46 -16.88
CA HIS A 231 1.95 -10.60 -18.34
C HIS A 231 2.32 -9.30 -19.07
N TYR A 232 1.81 -8.15 -18.61
CA TYR A 232 2.13 -6.84 -19.21
C TYR A 232 3.61 -6.49 -19.11
N ALA A 233 4.25 -6.87 -18.00
CA ALA A 233 5.69 -6.69 -17.84
C ALA A 233 6.49 -7.41 -18.95
N ARG A 234 6.13 -8.65 -19.27
CA ARG A 234 6.75 -9.41 -20.35
C ARG A 234 6.41 -8.81 -21.73
N GLU A 235 5.15 -8.50 -21.97
CA GLU A 235 4.67 -7.88 -23.21
C GLU A 235 5.43 -6.58 -23.52
N CYS A 236 5.66 -5.75 -22.52
CA CYS A 236 6.28 -4.43 -22.66
C CYS A 236 7.78 -4.41 -22.39
N GLY A 237 8.42 -5.55 -22.13
CA GLY A 237 9.85 -5.60 -21.85
C GLY A 237 10.26 -4.86 -20.56
N ALA A 238 9.41 -4.88 -19.55
CA ALA A 238 9.74 -4.26 -18.26
C ALA A 238 10.98 -4.89 -17.63
N ALA A 239 11.77 -4.09 -16.92
CA ALA A 239 13.00 -4.53 -16.30
C ALA A 239 12.79 -5.39 -15.04
N GLY A 240 11.58 -5.37 -14.45
CA GLY A 240 11.27 -6.16 -13.26
C GLY A 240 9.82 -6.07 -12.80
N ILE A 241 9.56 -6.82 -11.74
CA ILE A 241 8.30 -6.81 -10.97
C ILE A 241 8.62 -6.35 -9.56
N LEU A 242 7.79 -5.45 -9.02
CA LEU A 242 7.79 -5.06 -7.62
C LEU A 242 6.41 -5.36 -7.04
N ASN A 243 6.25 -6.53 -6.43
CA ASN A 243 5.00 -6.92 -5.79
C ASN A 243 4.81 -6.15 -4.49
N THR A 244 3.72 -5.39 -4.35
CA THR A 244 3.50 -4.46 -3.24
C THR A 244 2.54 -5.01 -2.18
N ASP A 245 2.77 -4.60 -0.94
CA ASP A 245 1.87 -4.79 0.19
C ASP A 245 1.74 -3.45 0.94
N TRP A 246 0.59 -2.80 0.80
CA TRP A 246 0.32 -1.49 1.38
C TRP A 246 -0.43 -1.61 2.70
N GLY A 247 -0.24 -0.63 3.57
CA GLY A 247 -0.84 -0.57 4.90
C GLY A 247 -1.77 0.63 5.11
N ASP A 248 -2.56 1.01 4.11
CA ASP A 248 -3.48 2.14 4.19
C ASP A 248 -4.41 2.03 5.40
N PHE A 249 -4.86 3.17 5.91
CA PHE A 249 -5.77 3.28 7.04
C PHE A 249 -5.37 2.43 8.25
N GLY A 250 -4.06 2.44 8.58
CA GLY A 250 -3.54 1.89 9.82
C GLY A 250 -3.01 0.46 9.75
N HIS A 251 -2.94 -0.15 8.58
CA HIS A 251 -2.41 -1.52 8.38
C HIS A 251 -3.06 -2.54 9.34
N VAL A 252 -4.37 -2.71 9.19
CA VAL A 252 -5.21 -3.48 10.12
C VAL A 252 -5.13 -5.01 9.96
N ASN A 253 -4.46 -5.51 8.93
CA ASN A 253 -4.25 -6.94 8.72
C ASN A 253 -2.94 -7.43 9.37
N HIS A 254 -2.84 -8.75 9.55
CA HIS A 254 -1.60 -9.37 10.01
C HIS A 254 -0.55 -9.38 8.89
N PRO A 255 0.72 -9.02 9.14
CA PRO A 255 1.76 -8.95 8.10
C PRO A 255 1.94 -10.25 7.31
N ASP A 256 1.78 -11.41 7.94
CA ASP A 256 1.94 -12.70 7.27
C ASP A 256 0.81 -13.03 6.27
N PHE A 257 -0.29 -12.27 6.28
CA PHE A 257 -1.40 -12.53 5.34
C PHE A 257 -1.03 -12.20 3.88
N GLY A 258 0.00 -11.37 3.67
CA GLY A 258 0.57 -11.10 2.36
C GLY A 258 1.29 -12.27 1.71
N ILE A 259 1.67 -13.33 2.47
CA ILE A 259 2.56 -14.40 1.98
C ILE A 259 2.01 -15.10 0.72
N THR A 260 0.72 -15.40 0.68
CA THR A 260 0.10 -16.04 -0.50
C THR A 260 0.27 -15.19 -1.76
N GLY A 261 0.02 -13.87 -1.66
CA GLY A 261 0.23 -12.94 -2.76
C GLY A 261 1.70 -12.75 -3.12
N MET A 262 2.61 -12.82 -2.16
CA MET A 262 4.05 -12.79 -2.43
C MET A 262 4.50 -14.05 -3.18
N ILE A 263 3.96 -15.21 -2.85
CA ILE A 263 4.22 -16.46 -3.59
C ILE A 263 3.67 -16.38 -5.02
N TYR A 264 2.49 -15.80 -5.23
CA TYR A 264 1.97 -15.53 -6.59
C TYR A 264 2.95 -14.65 -7.37
N GLY A 265 3.44 -13.56 -6.74
CA GLY A 265 4.43 -12.67 -7.36
C GLY A 265 5.69 -13.41 -7.78
N ALA A 266 6.23 -14.24 -6.92
CA ALA A 266 7.41 -15.06 -7.22
C ALA A 266 7.12 -16.06 -8.36
N ALA A 267 6.00 -16.79 -8.30
CA ALA A 267 5.63 -17.77 -9.32
C ALA A 267 5.47 -17.13 -10.71
N PHE A 268 4.71 -16.03 -10.80
CA PHE A 268 4.44 -15.38 -12.09
C PHE A 268 5.61 -14.54 -12.62
N SER A 269 6.47 -14.00 -11.77
CA SER A 269 7.64 -13.24 -12.25
C SER A 269 8.78 -14.14 -12.70
N TRP A 270 8.98 -15.27 -12.03
CA TRP A 270 10.07 -16.20 -12.31
C TRP A 270 9.73 -17.26 -13.36
N GLY A 271 8.56 -17.90 -13.24
CA GLY A 271 8.14 -19.00 -14.09
C GLY A 271 7.53 -18.57 -15.43
N SER A 272 7.82 -19.32 -16.50
CA SER A 272 7.10 -19.21 -17.77
C SER A 272 5.77 -19.97 -17.75
N GLU A 273 5.71 -21.04 -16.98
CA GLU A 273 4.53 -21.89 -16.76
C GLU A 273 4.18 -21.86 -15.28
N VAL A 274 2.98 -21.38 -14.95
CA VAL A 274 2.45 -21.32 -13.58
C VAL A 274 1.19 -22.18 -13.55
N PRO A 275 1.01 -23.02 -12.52
CA PRO A 275 -0.22 -23.79 -12.37
C PRO A 275 -1.47 -22.91 -12.36
N GLU A 276 -2.61 -23.47 -12.75
CA GLU A 276 -3.89 -22.78 -12.62
C GLU A 276 -4.23 -22.51 -11.14
N TYR A 277 -5.15 -21.59 -10.92
CA TYR A 277 -5.46 -21.00 -9.62
C TYR A 277 -5.66 -22.03 -8.50
N GLU A 278 -6.54 -22.99 -8.71
CA GLU A 278 -6.87 -24.01 -7.72
C GLU A 278 -5.68 -24.91 -7.40
N GLU A 279 -4.91 -25.28 -8.43
CA GLU A 279 -3.73 -26.14 -8.25
C GLU A 279 -2.62 -25.38 -7.50
N LEU A 280 -2.37 -24.12 -7.87
CA LEU A 280 -1.38 -23.31 -7.18
C LEU A 280 -1.77 -23.11 -5.70
N ASN A 281 -3.05 -22.86 -5.41
CA ASN A 281 -3.53 -22.70 -4.04
C ASN A 281 -3.40 -23.99 -3.21
N ARG A 282 -3.60 -25.15 -3.81
CA ARG A 282 -3.36 -26.45 -3.14
C ARG A 282 -1.88 -26.63 -2.82
N GLN A 283 -1.01 -26.30 -3.77
CA GLN A 283 0.44 -26.37 -3.56
C GLN A 283 0.90 -25.41 -2.47
N ILE A 284 0.40 -24.17 -2.43
CA ILE A 284 0.70 -23.20 -1.37
C ILE A 284 0.20 -23.73 -0.02
N SER A 285 -1.03 -24.26 0.04
CA SER A 285 -1.58 -24.85 1.26
C SER A 285 -0.67 -25.95 1.81
N PHE A 286 -0.19 -26.83 0.95
CA PHE A 286 0.68 -27.94 1.34
C PHE A 286 2.10 -27.49 1.71
N LEU A 287 2.72 -26.66 0.88
CA LEU A 287 4.15 -26.31 1.02
C LEU A 287 4.39 -25.21 2.06
N GLU A 288 3.62 -24.14 2.01
CA GLU A 288 3.81 -22.98 2.88
C GLU A 288 3.08 -23.18 4.23
N PHE A 289 1.79 -23.47 4.17
CA PHE A 289 0.97 -23.63 5.37
C PHE A 289 1.05 -25.02 6.01
N ARG A 290 1.81 -25.94 5.42
CA ARG A 290 1.98 -27.32 5.93
C ARG A 290 0.65 -28.05 6.17
N ASP A 291 -0.34 -27.76 5.33
CA ASP A 291 -1.68 -28.34 5.36
C ASP A 291 -1.77 -29.55 4.43
N ARG A 292 -1.78 -30.76 5.02
CA ARG A 292 -1.91 -32.01 4.25
C ARG A 292 -3.28 -32.18 3.59
N SER A 293 -4.28 -31.43 4.03
CA SER A 293 -5.60 -31.41 3.37
C SER A 293 -5.65 -30.48 2.15
N GLU A 294 -4.62 -29.66 1.92
CA GLU A 294 -4.48 -28.71 0.80
C GLU A 294 -5.62 -27.67 0.72
N ARG A 295 -6.23 -27.31 1.87
CA ARG A 295 -7.47 -26.53 1.92
C ARG A 295 -7.32 -25.12 2.49
N ILE A 296 -6.28 -24.82 3.27
CA ILE A 296 -6.21 -23.57 4.05
C ILE A 296 -6.32 -22.34 3.16
N VAL A 297 -5.66 -22.27 2.00
CA VAL A 297 -5.74 -21.12 1.09
C VAL A 297 -7.16 -20.92 0.56
N SER A 298 -7.88 -22.00 0.24
CA SER A 298 -9.28 -21.90 -0.20
C SER A 298 -10.22 -21.42 0.93
N ILE A 299 -9.90 -21.74 2.18
CA ILE A 299 -10.64 -21.20 3.34
C ILE A 299 -10.34 -19.73 3.52
N ILE A 300 -9.08 -19.29 3.40
CA ILE A 300 -8.67 -17.90 3.44
C ILE A 300 -9.39 -17.07 2.35
N GLU A 301 -9.47 -17.62 1.13
CA GLU A 301 -10.23 -16.99 0.05
C GLU A 301 -11.70 -16.77 0.41
N LYS A 302 -12.37 -17.80 0.97
CA LYS A 302 -13.75 -17.68 1.43
C LYS A 302 -13.89 -16.60 2.50
N ILE A 303 -12.97 -16.53 3.48
CA ILE A 303 -12.97 -15.49 4.50
C ILE A 303 -12.91 -14.10 3.83
N SER A 304 -11.95 -13.89 2.92
CA SER A 304 -11.73 -12.60 2.27
C SER A 304 -12.93 -12.07 1.47
N ARG A 305 -13.81 -12.97 1.00
CA ARG A 305 -15.01 -12.65 0.23
C ARG A 305 -16.30 -12.51 1.08
N THR A 306 -16.26 -12.99 2.34
CA THR A 306 -17.49 -13.23 3.14
C THR A 306 -17.88 -12.02 4.02
N TRP A 307 -17.52 -10.80 3.71
CA TRP A 307 -17.90 -9.64 4.49
C TRP A 307 -18.39 -8.47 3.65
N ILE A 308 -19.33 -7.69 4.19
CA ILE A 308 -20.04 -6.62 3.49
C ILE A 308 -19.59 -5.25 3.99
N PHE A 309 -19.70 -5.01 5.31
CA PHE A 309 -19.23 -3.78 5.93
C PHE A 309 -17.76 -3.94 6.29
N LYS A 310 -16.90 -3.21 5.60
CA LYS A 310 -15.45 -3.37 5.62
C LYS A 310 -14.77 -2.31 6.49
N TRP A 311 -13.49 -2.46 6.72
CA TRP A 311 -12.69 -1.47 7.45
C TRP A 311 -12.76 -0.08 6.83
N HIS A 312 -12.65 0.01 5.51
CA HIS A 312 -12.80 1.26 4.77
C HIS A 312 -14.16 1.93 5.04
N ASP A 313 -15.24 1.17 5.09
CA ASP A 313 -16.58 1.70 5.39
C ASP A 313 -16.65 2.25 6.82
N ALA A 314 -16.04 1.54 7.78
CA ALA A 314 -15.96 1.98 9.16
C ALA A 314 -15.17 3.28 9.32
N VAL A 315 -14.01 3.39 8.65
CA VAL A 315 -13.18 4.62 8.65
C VAL A 315 -13.96 5.79 8.06
N ASN A 316 -14.55 5.63 6.88
CA ASN A 316 -15.32 6.68 6.23
C ASN A 316 -16.49 7.15 7.11
N PHE A 317 -17.18 6.23 7.77
CA PHE A 317 -18.25 6.57 8.71
C PHE A 317 -17.71 7.36 9.92
N MET A 318 -16.64 6.88 10.55
CA MET A 318 -16.06 7.52 11.74
C MET A 318 -15.50 8.91 11.45
N GLU A 319 -14.94 9.12 10.28
CA GLU A 319 -14.34 10.40 9.87
C GLU A 319 -15.31 11.34 9.15
N GLY A 320 -16.58 10.93 8.96
CA GLY A 320 -17.61 11.79 8.39
C GLY A 320 -17.52 11.98 6.87
N HIS A 321 -16.83 11.07 6.16
CA HIS A 321 -16.72 11.10 4.69
C HIS A 321 -17.91 10.45 3.97
N GLY A 322 -18.99 10.12 4.69
CA GLY A 322 -20.13 9.40 4.16
C GLY A 322 -19.89 7.89 4.14
N GLY A 323 -20.40 7.20 3.14
CA GLY A 323 -20.08 5.77 2.94
C GLY A 323 -20.95 4.80 3.74
N VAL A 324 -22.08 5.24 4.27
CA VAL A 324 -23.07 4.28 4.76
C VAL A 324 -23.67 3.61 3.54
N LYS A 325 -23.41 2.32 3.39
CA LYS A 325 -24.01 1.48 2.35
C LYS A 325 -25.52 1.51 2.47
N ASP A 326 -26.22 1.41 1.37
CA ASP A 326 -27.67 1.40 1.39
C ASP A 326 -28.22 0.15 2.12
N SER A 327 -29.50 0.20 2.48
CA SER A 327 -30.13 -0.90 3.23
C SER A 327 -30.19 -2.21 2.43
N ALA A 328 -30.18 -2.16 1.10
CA ALA A 328 -30.17 -3.34 0.25
C ALA A 328 -28.82 -4.05 0.32
N GLU A 329 -27.72 -3.30 0.24
CA GLU A 329 -26.36 -3.86 0.40
C GLU A 329 -26.16 -4.46 1.79
N LEU A 330 -26.63 -3.78 2.84
CA LEU A 330 -26.48 -4.23 4.23
C LEU A 330 -27.43 -5.38 4.61
N SER A 331 -28.45 -5.68 3.81
CA SER A 331 -29.38 -6.79 4.08
C SER A 331 -28.69 -8.16 4.19
N GLY A 332 -27.52 -8.33 3.57
CA GLY A 332 -26.70 -9.55 3.62
C GLY A 332 -25.87 -9.74 4.89
N LEU A 333 -25.81 -8.76 5.81
CA LEU A 333 -24.98 -8.82 7.02
C LEU A 333 -25.19 -10.10 7.87
N PRO A 334 -26.43 -10.58 8.12
CA PRO A 334 -26.62 -11.82 8.89
C PRO A 334 -26.01 -13.05 8.22
N GLU A 335 -26.10 -13.15 6.91
CA GLU A 335 -25.50 -14.27 6.16
C GLU A 335 -23.98 -14.15 6.10
N ALA A 336 -23.42 -12.94 6.02
CA ALA A 336 -21.98 -12.71 6.12
C ALA A 336 -21.43 -13.21 7.47
N VAL A 337 -22.09 -12.90 8.59
CA VAL A 337 -21.68 -13.40 9.91
C VAL A 337 -21.73 -14.94 9.95
N LYS A 338 -22.80 -15.56 9.50
CA LYS A 338 -22.88 -17.04 9.44
C LYS A 338 -21.79 -17.65 8.56
N GLY A 339 -21.49 -17.01 7.44
CA GLY A 339 -20.41 -17.43 6.54
C GLY A 339 -19.04 -17.36 7.23
N LEU A 340 -18.74 -16.27 7.92
CA LEU A 340 -17.51 -16.11 8.70
C LEU A 340 -17.38 -17.15 9.80
N GLU A 341 -18.45 -17.41 10.56
CA GLU A 341 -18.48 -18.48 11.56
C GLU A 341 -18.28 -19.87 10.92
N ALA A 342 -18.80 -20.10 9.71
CA ALA A 342 -18.55 -21.35 8.97
C ALA A 342 -17.08 -21.48 8.59
N CYS A 343 -16.45 -20.40 8.11
CA CYS A 343 -15.01 -20.38 7.82
C CYS A 343 -14.17 -20.69 9.06
N ALA A 344 -14.52 -20.14 10.22
CA ALA A 344 -13.85 -20.46 11.48
C ALA A 344 -13.95 -21.96 11.81
N ARG A 345 -15.13 -22.57 11.63
CA ARG A 345 -15.31 -24.03 11.81
C ARG A 345 -14.47 -24.84 10.80
N GLU A 346 -14.37 -24.37 9.55
CA GLU A 346 -13.51 -25.01 8.55
C GLU A 346 -12.03 -24.95 8.96
N LEU A 347 -11.53 -23.81 9.48
CA LEU A 347 -10.16 -23.68 10.01
C LEU A 347 -9.92 -24.67 11.18
N TYR A 348 -10.85 -24.77 12.12
CA TYR A 348 -10.73 -25.77 13.19
C TYR A 348 -10.71 -27.20 12.65
N SER A 349 -11.47 -27.51 11.59
CA SER A 349 -11.56 -28.85 11.02
C SER A 349 -10.27 -29.35 10.39
N ILE A 350 -9.39 -28.44 9.91
CA ILE A 350 -8.12 -28.82 9.29
C ILE A 350 -6.94 -28.86 10.27
N LEU A 351 -7.11 -28.44 11.53
CA LEU A 351 -6.03 -28.46 12.53
C LEU A 351 -5.30 -29.81 12.66
N PRO A 352 -5.98 -30.99 12.59
CA PRO A 352 -5.28 -32.27 12.62
C PRO A 352 -4.36 -32.51 11.41
N GLU A 353 -4.61 -31.84 10.30
CA GLU A 353 -3.85 -31.97 9.05
C GLU A 353 -2.63 -31.02 8.98
N LEU A 354 -2.53 -30.08 9.91
CA LEU A 354 -1.43 -29.13 10.02
C LEU A 354 -0.34 -29.64 10.95
N ASP A 355 0.92 -29.37 10.62
CA ASP A 355 2.03 -29.52 11.57
C ASP A 355 2.07 -28.36 12.58
N SER A 356 3.13 -28.27 13.41
CA SER A 356 3.25 -27.22 14.43
C SER A 356 3.37 -25.81 13.82
N ALA A 357 4.06 -25.67 12.70
CA ALA A 357 4.22 -24.38 12.02
C ALA A 357 2.90 -23.94 11.36
N GLY A 358 2.23 -24.85 10.65
CA GLY A 358 0.92 -24.58 10.06
C GLY A 358 -0.15 -24.23 11.10
N LYS A 359 -0.14 -24.91 12.27
CA LYS A 359 -1.06 -24.57 13.37
C LYS A 359 -0.85 -23.16 13.90
N ALA A 360 0.38 -22.67 13.91
CA ALA A 360 0.69 -21.30 14.36
C ALA A 360 0.10 -20.21 13.44
N CYS A 361 -0.16 -20.52 12.17
CA CYS A 361 -0.78 -19.59 11.22
C CYS A 361 -2.29 -19.41 11.44
N VAL A 362 -2.97 -20.33 12.13
CA VAL A 362 -4.45 -20.32 12.24
C VAL A 362 -5.00 -19.24 13.20
N PRO A 363 -4.43 -19.00 14.40
CA PRO A 363 -4.98 -18.01 15.33
C PRO A 363 -5.11 -16.60 14.77
N PRO A 364 -4.17 -16.04 13.99
CA PRO A 364 -4.34 -14.74 13.34
C PRO A 364 -5.58 -14.67 12.43
N TYR A 365 -5.87 -15.72 11.65
CA TYR A 365 -7.07 -15.78 10.81
C TYR A 365 -8.36 -15.85 11.63
N LEU A 366 -8.36 -16.61 12.73
CA LEU A 366 -9.52 -16.64 13.64
C LEU A 366 -9.77 -15.26 14.26
N MET A 367 -8.72 -14.56 14.69
CA MET A 367 -8.83 -13.20 15.20
C MET A 367 -9.35 -12.22 14.13
N ALA A 368 -8.88 -12.36 12.89
CA ALA A 368 -9.39 -11.55 11.77
C ALA A 368 -10.88 -11.83 11.51
N ILE A 369 -11.32 -13.08 11.58
CA ILE A 369 -12.74 -13.45 11.47
C ILE A 369 -13.58 -12.75 12.57
N ASP A 370 -13.11 -12.78 13.83
CA ASP A 370 -13.80 -12.10 14.93
C ASP A 370 -13.90 -10.58 14.69
N GLY A 371 -12.81 -9.95 14.21
CA GLY A 371 -12.79 -8.55 13.79
C GLY A 371 -13.77 -8.28 12.63
N MET A 372 -13.82 -9.14 11.63
CA MET A 372 -14.77 -9.01 10.52
C MET A 372 -16.24 -9.16 11.02
N ILE A 373 -16.52 -10.08 11.93
CA ILE A 373 -17.85 -10.22 12.54
C ILE A 373 -18.22 -8.95 13.32
N LEU A 374 -17.28 -8.38 14.09
CA LEU A 374 -17.48 -7.11 14.77
C LEU A 374 -17.82 -5.97 13.80
N LEU A 375 -17.13 -5.88 12.66
CA LEU A 375 -17.44 -4.90 11.62
C LEU A 375 -18.83 -5.11 11.01
N GLN A 376 -19.29 -6.36 10.78
CA GLN A 376 -20.66 -6.60 10.33
C GLN A 376 -21.68 -6.09 11.37
N LYS A 377 -21.44 -6.30 12.67
CA LYS A 377 -22.32 -5.78 13.73
C LYS A 377 -22.30 -4.26 13.79
N LEU A 378 -21.13 -3.64 13.61
CA LEU A 378 -21.02 -2.17 13.48
C LEU A 378 -21.82 -1.66 12.28
N GLY A 379 -21.69 -2.31 11.12
CA GLY A 379 -22.47 -1.97 9.93
C GLY A 379 -23.98 -2.05 10.16
N ALA A 380 -24.44 -3.06 10.90
CA ALA A 380 -25.86 -3.18 11.28
C ALA A 380 -26.31 -2.05 12.21
N LEU A 381 -25.46 -1.62 13.15
CA LEU A 381 -25.74 -0.50 14.05
C LEU A 381 -25.76 0.83 13.29
N VAL A 382 -24.80 1.07 12.43
CA VAL A 382 -24.71 2.27 11.58
C VAL A 382 -25.94 2.37 10.69
N SER A 383 -26.33 1.27 10.03
CA SER A 383 -27.55 1.23 9.20
C SER A 383 -28.80 1.53 10.01
N ALA A 384 -28.94 0.94 11.19
CA ALA A 384 -30.08 1.19 12.07
C ALA A 384 -30.19 2.66 12.48
N ARG A 385 -29.07 3.31 12.77
CA ARG A 385 -28.98 4.72 13.12
C ARG A 385 -29.35 5.64 11.94
N GLU A 386 -28.70 5.43 10.79
CA GLU A 386 -28.85 6.33 9.64
C GLU A 386 -30.20 6.16 8.91
N HIS A 387 -30.77 4.96 8.93
CA HIS A 387 -32.02 4.64 8.25
C HIS A 387 -33.23 4.47 9.20
N CYS A 388 -33.03 4.66 10.50
CA CYS A 388 -34.06 4.50 11.53
C CYS A 388 -34.71 3.11 11.56
N TYR A 389 -33.97 2.05 11.27
CA TYR A 389 -34.42 0.65 11.31
C TYR A 389 -33.95 -0.06 12.58
N ALA A 390 -34.63 -1.17 12.92
CA ALA A 390 -34.08 -2.10 13.92
C ALA A 390 -32.79 -2.72 13.41
N PRO A 391 -31.77 -2.95 14.28
CA PRO A 391 -30.52 -3.58 13.86
C PRO A 391 -30.76 -4.95 13.20
N LEU A 392 -30.11 -5.19 12.07
CA LEU A 392 -30.19 -6.44 11.30
C LEU A 392 -29.55 -7.63 12.04
N LEU A 393 -28.69 -7.35 13.03
CA LEU A 393 -27.98 -8.34 13.84
C LEU A 393 -28.20 -8.03 15.33
N PRO A 394 -28.28 -9.05 16.20
CA PRO A 394 -28.28 -8.85 17.64
C PRO A 394 -26.93 -8.23 18.09
N ILE A 395 -27.02 -7.07 18.72
CA ILE A 395 -25.88 -6.34 19.25
C ILE A 395 -25.91 -6.46 20.78
N LYS A 396 -24.85 -6.97 21.36
CA LYS A 396 -24.67 -7.07 22.81
C LYS A 396 -23.86 -5.88 23.33
N ALA A 397 -24.06 -5.49 24.59
CA ALA A 397 -23.26 -4.44 25.21
C ALA A 397 -21.74 -4.70 25.13
N ALA A 398 -21.32 -5.98 25.19
CA ALA A 398 -19.93 -6.38 25.02
C ALA A 398 -19.37 -6.08 23.60
N ASP A 399 -20.21 -6.04 22.58
CA ASP A 399 -19.81 -5.72 21.20
C ASP A 399 -19.52 -4.20 21.01
N LEU A 400 -19.93 -3.38 21.99
CA LEU A 400 -19.79 -1.91 21.98
C LEU A 400 -18.69 -1.41 22.94
N ALA A 401 -18.10 -2.30 23.73
CA ALA A 401 -17.08 -1.99 24.72
C ALA A 401 -15.65 -2.18 24.14
N VAL A 402 -15.37 -1.50 23.02
CA VAL A 402 -14.04 -1.49 22.40
C VAL A 402 -13.40 -0.13 22.61
#